data_dc9ba27913ed90551cecf809bd6a3cdf
#
_entry.id   dc9ba27913ed90551cecf809bd6a3cdf
#
_cell.length_a   1.000
_cell.length_b   1.000
_cell.length_c   1.000
_cell.angle_alpha   90.00
_cell.angle_beta   90.00
_cell.angle_gamma   90.00
#
_symmetry.space_group_name_H-M   'P 1'
#
loop_
_entity.id
_entity.type
_entity.pdbx_description
1 polymer ?
#
loop_
_entity_poly.entity_id
_entity_poly.type
_entity_poly.pdbx_seq_one_letter_code
_entity_poly.pdbx_strand_id
1 'polypeptide(L)'
;MVGGREKLPAEGVEAYGGVTVRVGEDARRTLAEAIEEFSPEGIIDLSDEPVLDYRKRLELASVALFLDVPYAGADFRLSPPTRDDITTKPTLSIIGTGKRTGKTAVAGYVARLLKKRGREPVIVAMGRGGPPEPEILKGGEIDMTPDDLLALAKAGKHAASDYVEDAVLGRVTTVGCRRCGGGLAGGVEISNVPQGVEIANDLPGDLILMEGSGSAIPPVLADAHGLIVPASIPLEYAEGYLAPYRFLLADFVVVTLCEEPFGSPSKVSSLTSQIRSAWRYNKIRGDGTRGDSGNEIEVVRTVFRPTPTRSVDGATVFVATTAPEAAGDSIVRHLQEEHGCRVVGITHSLSDRSKLGSELEGMGDKAEVLLCEIKAAAIDVATRLGLDEGLDVIYMDNLPQGVDGDDLESVVVRAAERADARFRERSGAS
;
A
#
# COMPACT_ATOMS: atom_id res chain seq x y z
N MET A 1 25.01 -13.51 19.22
CA MET A 1 24.37 -14.59 20.03
C MET A 1 23.13 -14.02 20.69
N VAL A 2 21.97 -14.66 20.53
CA VAL A 2 20.67 -14.16 21.01
C VAL A 2 20.33 -14.66 22.43
N GLY A 3 21.02 -15.69 22.93
CA GLY A 3 20.89 -16.23 24.29
C GLY A 3 22.13 -17.03 24.67
N GLY A 4 22.20 -17.43 25.94
CA GLY A 4 23.33 -18.25 26.42
C GLY A 4 24.59 -17.44 26.71
N ARG A 5 24.47 -16.10 26.91
CA ARG A 5 25.62 -15.27 27.29
C ARG A 5 26.33 -15.75 28.55
N GLU A 6 25.59 -16.35 29.46
CA GLU A 6 26.10 -16.99 30.68
C GLU A 6 26.96 -18.24 30.43
N LYS A 7 26.89 -18.79 29.21
CA LYS A 7 27.69 -19.94 28.77
C LYS A 7 28.98 -19.54 28.08
N LEU A 8 29.18 -18.24 27.83
CA LEU A 8 30.43 -17.74 27.26
C LEU A 8 31.54 -17.74 28.32
N PRO A 9 32.76 -18.21 27.99
CA PRO A 9 33.91 -18.09 28.88
C PRO A 9 34.19 -16.65 29.23
N ALA A 10 34.67 -16.40 30.44
CA ALA A 10 35.02 -15.03 30.90
C ALA A 10 36.17 -14.38 30.07
N GLU A 11 36.94 -15.15 29.34
CA GLU A 11 38.12 -14.74 28.55
C GLU A 11 37.82 -14.46 27.08
N GLY A 12 36.54 -14.24 26.72
CA GLY A 12 36.18 -13.74 25.39
C GLY A 12 35.90 -14.83 24.33
N VAL A 13 35.62 -14.34 23.20
CA VAL A 13 34.98 -14.87 22.01
C VAL A 13 35.76 -15.98 21.28
N GLU A 14 37.04 -16.20 21.61
CA GLU A 14 37.93 -17.14 20.91
C GLU A 14 37.69 -18.63 21.24
N ALA A 15 36.82 -18.94 22.18
CA ALA A 15 36.63 -20.30 22.70
C ALA A 15 35.77 -21.24 21.81
N TYR A 16 35.25 -20.78 20.68
CA TYR A 16 34.38 -21.55 19.78
C TYR A 16 35.12 -22.05 18.53
N GLY A 17 36.32 -22.60 18.67
CA GLY A 17 36.98 -23.28 17.56
C GLY A 17 37.35 -22.37 16.37
N GLY A 18 37.66 -21.11 16.62
CA GLY A 18 38.01 -20.15 15.57
C GLY A 18 36.80 -19.41 14.93
N VAL A 19 35.60 -19.65 15.47
CA VAL A 19 34.39 -18.92 15.03
C VAL A 19 34.31 -17.57 15.74
N THR A 20 34.17 -16.48 15.00
CA THR A 20 33.94 -15.15 15.56
C THR A 20 32.53 -15.07 16.17
N VAL A 21 32.44 -14.67 17.45
CA VAL A 21 31.15 -14.48 18.13
C VAL A 21 30.91 -13.00 18.39
N ARG A 22 29.75 -12.50 17.96
CA ARG A 22 29.28 -11.16 18.29
C ARG A 22 28.21 -11.23 19.38
N VAL A 23 28.33 -10.38 20.41
CA VAL A 23 27.40 -10.28 21.53
C VAL A 23 27.00 -8.82 21.71
N GLY A 24 25.70 -8.56 21.76
CA GLY A 24 25.17 -7.22 22.00
C GLY A 24 23.88 -7.28 22.82
N GLU A 25 23.46 -6.14 23.34
CA GLU A 25 22.20 -6.01 24.09
C GLU A 25 20.98 -6.04 23.17
N ASP A 26 21.11 -5.49 21.97
CA ASP A 26 20.09 -5.49 20.93
C ASP A 26 20.46 -6.45 19.80
N ALA A 27 19.73 -7.56 19.72
CA ALA A 27 20.00 -8.62 18.75
C ALA A 27 19.85 -8.17 17.29
N ARG A 28 18.94 -7.23 17.00
CA ARG A 28 18.71 -6.71 15.65
C ARG A 28 19.88 -5.84 15.18
N ARG A 29 20.32 -4.96 16.04
CA ARG A 29 21.49 -4.10 15.77
C ARG A 29 22.76 -4.95 15.63
N THR A 30 22.98 -5.88 16.54
CA THR A 30 24.15 -6.78 16.50
C THR A 30 24.16 -7.62 15.23
N LEU A 31 22.98 -8.10 14.79
CA LEU A 31 22.84 -8.84 13.54
C LEU A 31 23.18 -7.97 12.33
N ALA A 32 22.70 -6.75 12.30
CA ALA A 32 22.97 -5.84 11.20
C ALA A 32 24.44 -5.46 11.11
N GLU A 33 25.07 -5.11 12.24
CA GLU A 33 26.51 -4.85 12.34
C GLU A 33 27.34 -6.06 11.87
N ALA A 34 26.91 -7.28 12.21
CA ALA A 34 27.55 -8.51 11.73
C ALA A 34 27.37 -8.73 10.22
N ILE A 35 26.20 -8.42 9.67
CA ILE A 35 25.96 -8.47 8.21
C ILE A 35 26.89 -7.51 7.48
N GLU A 36 27.00 -6.27 7.94
CA GLU A 36 27.89 -5.27 7.34
C GLU A 36 29.36 -5.70 7.42
N GLU A 37 29.78 -6.24 8.58
CA GLU A 37 31.18 -6.64 8.80
C GLU A 37 31.57 -7.84 7.95
N PHE A 38 30.71 -8.87 7.88
CA PHE A 38 31.07 -10.15 7.28
C PHE A 38 30.52 -10.35 5.85
N SER A 39 29.59 -9.51 5.41
CA SER A 39 28.92 -9.61 4.10
C SER A 39 28.48 -11.06 3.77
N PRO A 40 27.68 -11.71 4.63
CA PRO A 40 27.38 -13.15 4.49
C PRO A 40 26.42 -13.39 3.31
N GLU A 41 26.54 -14.54 2.66
CA GLU A 41 25.59 -15.01 1.62
C GLU A 41 24.24 -15.45 2.21
N GLY A 42 24.14 -15.68 3.51
CA GLY A 42 22.93 -16.07 4.20
C GLY A 42 23.14 -16.23 5.70
N ILE A 43 22.04 -16.25 6.44
CA ILE A 43 22.01 -16.44 7.89
C ILE A 43 21.31 -17.76 8.19
N ILE A 44 21.93 -18.57 9.05
CA ILE A 44 21.33 -19.80 9.57
C ILE A 44 20.94 -19.57 11.03
N ASP A 45 19.65 -19.65 11.29
CA ASP A 45 19.10 -19.61 12.64
C ASP A 45 19.25 -20.99 13.32
N LEU A 46 20.05 -21.03 14.36
CA LEU A 46 20.29 -22.21 15.19
C LEU A 46 19.57 -22.12 16.54
N SER A 47 18.66 -21.17 16.69
CA SER A 47 18.01 -20.90 17.98
C SER A 47 16.81 -21.81 18.21
N ASP A 48 16.63 -22.23 19.45
CA ASP A 48 15.46 -22.97 19.92
C ASP A 48 14.52 -22.07 20.73
N GLU A 49 13.25 -22.46 20.78
CA GLU A 49 12.30 -21.86 21.73
C GLU A 49 12.58 -22.34 23.17
N PRO A 50 12.33 -21.49 24.16
CA PRO A 50 11.75 -20.13 24.12
C PRO A 50 12.80 -19.02 24.01
N VAL A 51 14.06 -19.33 23.70
CA VAL A 51 15.14 -18.34 23.60
C VAL A 51 14.84 -17.32 22.49
N LEU A 52 14.34 -17.83 21.35
CA LEU A 52 13.89 -17.05 20.23
C LEU A 52 12.48 -17.49 19.82
N ASP A 53 11.47 -16.75 20.29
CA ASP A 53 10.09 -16.96 19.87
C ASP A 53 9.88 -16.52 18.41
N TYR A 54 8.70 -16.87 17.83
CA TYR A 54 8.42 -16.58 16.42
C TYR A 54 8.47 -15.08 16.06
N ARG A 55 8.11 -14.16 16.99
CA ARG A 55 8.13 -12.72 16.76
C ARG A 55 9.56 -12.22 16.63
N LYS A 56 10.41 -12.53 17.58
CA LYS A 56 11.85 -12.18 17.55
C LYS A 56 12.55 -12.79 16.34
N ARG A 57 12.20 -14.04 15.99
CA ARG A 57 12.72 -14.69 14.79
C ARG A 57 12.37 -13.94 13.52
N LEU A 58 11.10 -13.52 13.36
CA LEU A 58 10.65 -12.75 12.21
C LEU A 58 11.17 -11.29 12.21
N GLU A 59 11.42 -10.69 13.38
CA GLU A 59 12.12 -9.42 13.49
C GLU A 59 13.55 -9.51 12.98
N LEU A 60 14.31 -10.53 13.39
CA LEU A 60 15.67 -10.76 12.91
C LEU A 60 15.69 -11.06 11.41
N ALA A 61 14.77 -11.93 10.96
CA ALA A 61 14.60 -12.19 9.53
C ALA A 61 14.29 -10.89 8.76
N SER A 62 13.46 -9.99 9.31
CA SER A 62 13.14 -8.71 8.68
C SER A 62 14.38 -7.83 8.48
N VAL A 63 15.28 -7.79 9.46
CA VAL A 63 16.56 -7.08 9.35
C VAL A 63 17.45 -7.71 8.28
N ALA A 64 17.58 -9.04 8.27
CA ALA A 64 18.37 -9.75 7.27
C ALA A 64 17.85 -9.49 5.85
N LEU A 65 16.54 -9.65 5.63
CA LEU A 65 15.91 -9.40 4.33
C LEU A 65 16.03 -7.94 3.88
N PHE A 66 15.97 -7.00 4.82
CA PHE A 66 16.15 -5.59 4.53
C PHE A 66 17.58 -5.26 4.04
N LEU A 67 18.56 -6.01 4.55
CA LEU A 67 19.97 -5.95 4.14
C LEU A 67 20.28 -6.90 2.96
N ASP A 68 19.25 -7.38 2.27
CA ASP A 68 19.33 -8.27 1.11
C ASP A 68 20.00 -9.63 1.38
N VAL A 69 19.96 -10.12 2.64
CA VAL A 69 20.53 -11.40 3.06
C VAL A 69 19.42 -12.42 3.38
N PRO A 70 19.45 -13.62 2.79
CA PRO A 70 18.52 -14.70 3.14
C PRO A 70 18.65 -15.13 4.61
N TYR A 71 17.51 -15.48 5.23
CA TYR A 71 17.42 -15.98 6.60
C TYR A 71 16.76 -17.34 6.60
N ALA A 72 17.42 -18.37 7.13
CA ALA A 72 16.94 -19.74 7.11
C ALA A 72 17.12 -20.45 8.45
N GLY A 73 16.23 -21.38 8.75
CA GLY A 73 16.38 -22.38 9.80
C GLY A 73 16.40 -23.79 9.20
N ALA A 74 16.30 -24.80 10.03
CA ALA A 74 16.36 -26.20 9.60
C ALA A 74 15.23 -26.59 8.63
N ASP A 75 14.06 -25.96 8.75
CA ASP A 75 12.82 -26.32 8.05
C ASP A 75 12.15 -25.13 7.33
N PHE A 76 12.81 -23.98 7.29
CA PHE A 76 12.32 -22.78 6.57
C PHE A 76 13.45 -21.99 5.93
N ARG A 77 13.10 -21.25 4.88
CA ARG A 77 13.98 -20.25 4.25
C ARG A 77 13.17 -19.04 3.80
N LEU A 78 13.61 -17.86 4.22
CA LEU A 78 13.11 -16.59 3.79
C LEU A 78 14.17 -15.90 2.93
N SER A 79 13.80 -15.46 1.74
CA SER A 79 14.69 -14.75 0.82
C SER A 79 14.17 -13.34 0.58
N PRO A 80 15.05 -12.34 0.39
CA PRO A 80 14.63 -11.02 -0.04
C PRO A 80 13.80 -11.11 -1.31
N PRO A 81 12.68 -10.36 -1.44
CA PRO A 81 11.97 -10.26 -2.70
C PRO A 81 12.85 -9.69 -3.80
N THR A 82 12.78 -10.27 -4.99
CA THR A 82 13.46 -9.72 -6.17
C THR A 82 12.95 -8.32 -6.47
N ARG A 83 13.86 -7.40 -6.79
CA ARG A 83 13.58 -6.01 -7.18
C ARG A 83 14.52 -5.64 -8.31
N ASP A 84 14.01 -5.69 -9.54
CA ASP A 84 14.80 -5.41 -10.74
C ASP A 84 15.06 -3.90 -10.86
N ASP A 85 16.31 -3.52 -11.10
CA ASP A 85 16.70 -2.14 -11.36
C ASP A 85 16.57 -1.80 -12.84
N ILE A 86 15.36 -1.48 -13.28
CA ILE A 86 15.00 -1.26 -14.69
C ILE A 86 14.33 0.09 -14.94
N THR A 87 14.16 0.92 -13.90
CA THR A 87 13.50 2.21 -14.06
C THR A 87 14.43 3.26 -14.63
N THR A 88 13.92 4.05 -15.58
CA THR A 88 14.62 5.19 -16.19
C THR A 88 14.10 6.54 -15.70
N LYS A 89 13.19 6.51 -14.70
CA LYS A 89 12.57 7.66 -14.07
C LYS A 89 12.56 7.47 -12.55
N PRO A 90 12.51 8.55 -11.76
CA PRO A 90 12.25 8.46 -10.34
C PRO A 90 11.00 7.63 -10.04
N THR A 91 11.07 6.79 -9.02
CA THR A 91 10.01 5.83 -8.73
C THR A 91 9.58 5.89 -7.27
N LEU A 92 8.29 6.17 -7.06
CA LEU A 92 7.62 6.11 -5.77
C LEU A 92 6.70 4.88 -5.74
N SER A 93 6.83 4.02 -4.73
CA SER A 93 5.97 2.84 -4.60
C SER A 93 5.03 2.96 -3.40
N ILE A 94 3.74 2.71 -3.61
CA ILE A 94 2.72 2.62 -2.55
C ILE A 94 2.47 1.13 -2.26
N ILE A 95 2.97 0.66 -1.14
CA ILE A 95 2.82 -0.73 -0.68
C ILE A 95 1.91 -0.82 0.54
N GLY A 96 1.49 -2.01 0.91
CA GLY A 96 0.60 -2.17 2.07
C GLY A 96 0.84 -3.44 2.85
N THR A 97 0.29 -3.49 4.06
CA THR A 97 0.36 -4.67 4.94
C THR A 97 -0.63 -5.76 4.55
N GLY A 98 -1.61 -5.48 3.69
CA GLY A 98 -2.64 -6.45 3.33
C GLY A 98 -3.63 -5.94 2.27
N LYS A 99 -4.71 -6.69 2.12
CA LYS A 99 -5.88 -6.28 1.33
C LYS A 99 -6.76 -5.30 2.11
N ARG A 100 -7.50 -4.46 1.37
CA ARG A 100 -8.46 -3.50 1.94
C ARG A 100 -7.82 -2.50 2.92
N THR A 101 -6.56 -2.15 2.68
CA THR A 101 -5.83 -1.15 3.47
C THR A 101 -6.05 0.28 2.99
N GLY A 102 -6.68 0.47 1.82
CA GLY A 102 -6.88 1.77 1.19
C GLY A 102 -5.75 2.20 0.25
N LYS A 103 -4.88 1.25 -0.20
CA LYS A 103 -3.76 1.57 -1.12
C LYS A 103 -4.18 2.33 -2.36
N THR A 104 -5.17 1.82 -3.11
CA THR A 104 -5.64 2.40 -4.37
C THR A 104 -6.16 3.82 -4.16
N ALA A 105 -6.95 4.06 -3.10
CA ALA A 105 -7.42 5.40 -2.77
C ALA A 105 -6.24 6.36 -2.44
N VAL A 106 -5.22 5.88 -1.71
CA VAL A 106 -4.02 6.68 -1.43
C VAL A 106 -3.18 6.86 -2.68
N ALA A 107 -2.98 5.85 -3.53
CA ALA A 107 -2.23 5.96 -4.78
C ALA A 107 -2.89 6.97 -5.75
N GLY A 108 -4.22 6.89 -5.92
CA GLY A 108 -4.99 7.86 -6.70
C GLY A 108 -4.87 9.29 -6.15
N TYR A 109 -4.93 9.44 -4.81
CA TYR A 109 -4.70 10.74 -4.16
C TYR A 109 -3.28 11.27 -4.45
N VAL A 110 -2.26 10.43 -4.29
CA VAL A 110 -0.85 10.78 -4.57
C VAL A 110 -0.68 11.22 -6.02
N ALA A 111 -1.25 10.48 -6.98
CA ALA A 111 -1.17 10.82 -8.39
C ALA A 111 -1.79 12.20 -8.69
N ARG A 112 -3.01 12.45 -8.18
CA ARG A 112 -3.67 13.76 -8.35
C ARG A 112 -2.91 14.91 -7.69
N LEU A 113 -2.39 14.67 -6.48
CA LEU A 113 -1.60 15.67 -5.76
C LEU A 113 -0.34 16.04 -6.54
N LEU A 114 0.41 15.05 -7.01
CA LEU A 114 1.62 15.27 -7.80
C LEU A 114 1.30 16.02 -9.09
N LYS A 115 0.21 15.65 -9.78
CA LYS A 115 -0.26 16.37 -10.97
C LYS A 115 -0.62 17.83 -10.66
N LYS A 116 -1.34 18.08 -9.57
CA LYS A 116 -1.65 19.45 -9.10
C LYS A 116 -0.37 20.25 -8.79
N ARG A 117 0.70 19.59 -8.40
CA ARG A 117 2.02 20.17 -8.14
C ARG A 117 2.91 20.28 -9.39
N GLY A 118 2.35 20.02 -10.58
CA GLY A 118 3.02 20.20 -11.87
C GLY A 118 3.90 19.01 -12.29
N ARG A 119 3.73 17.84 -11.66
CA ARG A 119 4.36 16.59 -12.06
C ARG A 119 3.46 15.82 -13.04
N GLU A 120 4.05 14.94 -13.81
CA GLU A 120 3.32 14.04 -14.71
C GLU A 120 3.57 12.58 -14.36
N PRO A 121 2.92 12.04 -13.29
CA PRO A 121 3.14 10.66 -12.89
C PRO A 121 2.49 9.68 -13.86
N VAL A 122 3.16 8.54 -14.07
CA VAL A 122 2.60 7.34 -14.70
C VAL A 122 2.41 6.28 -13.63
N ILE A 123 1.18 5.77 -13.46
CA ILE A 123 0.93 4.68 -12.50
C ILE A 123 1.25 3.34 -13.17
N VAL A 124 1.94 2.45 -12.44
CA VAL A 124 2.05 1.02 -12.75
C VAL A 124 1.31 0.26 -11.64
N ALA A 125 0.11 -0.20 -11.97
CA ALA A 125 -0.79 -0.84 -11.01
C ALA A 125 -0.66 -2.37 -11.06
N MET A 126 -0.22 -2.98 -9.97
CA MET A 126 -0.09 -4.42 -9.83
C MET A 126 -1.35 -5.03 -9.22
N GLY A 127 -2.11 -5.83 -9.98
CA GLY A 127 -3.34 -6.46 -9.53
C GLY A 127 -3.37 -7.99 -9.70
N ARG A 128 -4.13 -8.71 -8.85
CA ARG A 128 -4.40 -10.14 -9.07
C ARG A 128 -5.27 -10.39 -10.28
N GLY A 129 -6.21 -9.46 -10.53
CA GLY A 129 -7.13 -9.48 -11.68
C GLY A 129 -6.64 -8.62 -12.84
N GLY A 130 -5.39 -8.20 -12.83
CA GLY A 130 -4.81 -7.40 -13.89
C GLY A 130 -4.74 -8.14 -15.23
N PRO A 131 -4.50 -7.43 -16.33
CA PRO A 131 -4.45 -8.00 -17.67
C PRO A 131 -3.25 -8.97 -17.83
N PRO A 132 -3.39 -10.00 -18.69
CA PRO A 132 -2.32 -10.98 -18.92
C PRO A 132 -1.06 -10.36 -19.54
N GLU A 133 -1.24 -9.38 -20.41
CA GLU A 133 -0.22 -8.49 -20.92
C GLU A 133 -0.45 -7.09 -20.37
N PRO A 134 0.58 -6.27 -20.10
CA PRO A 134 0.38 -4.92 -19.61
C PRO A 134 -0.51 -4.08 -20.50
N GLU A 135 -1.50 -3.40 -19.93
CA GLU A 135 -2.45 -2.55 -20.65
C GLU A 135 -2.34 -1.09 -20.23
N ILE A 136 -2.34 -0.20 -21.23
CA ILE A 136 -2.30 1.25 -21.00
C ILE A 136 -3.73 1.80 -20.97
N LEU A 137 -4.06 2.55 -19.93
CA LEU A 137 -5.23 3.41 -19.85
C LEU A 137 -4.79 4.87 -19.69
N LYS A 138 -5.27 5.73 -20.58
CA LYS A 138 -5.01 7.17 -20.50
C LYS A 138 -6.14 7.84 -19.70
N GLY A 139 -6.01 7.85 -18.40
CA GLY A 139 -7.05 8.33 -17.48
C GLY A 139 -7.48 9.78 -17.71
N GLY A 140 -6.58 10.62 -18.24
CA GLY A 140 -6.92 11.99 -18.63
C GLY A 140 -7.91 12.10 -19.79
N GLU A 141 -8.01 11.07 -20.64
CA GLU A 141 -8.89 10.99 -21.81
C GLU A 141 -10.23 10.29 -21.52
N ILE A 142 -10.41 9.74 -20.30
CA ILE A 142 -11.63 9.04 -19.90
C ILE A 142 -12.50 9.99 -19.08
N ASP A 143 -13.69 10.29 -19.57
CA ASP A 143 -14.70 10.97 -18.76
C ASP A 143 -15.35 9.96 -17.81
N MET A 144 -15.71 10.40 -16.61
CA MET A 144 -16.32 9.52 -15.61
C MET A 144 -17.83 9.47 -15.79
N THR A 145 -18.29 9.28 -17.02
CA THR A 145 -19.71 9.08 -17.32
C THR A 145 -20.05 7.59 -17.23
N PRO A 146 -21.30 7.24 -16.92
CA PRO A 146 -21.75 5.85 -16.96
C PRO A 146 -21.48 5.17 -18.30
N ASP A 147 -21.66 5.88 -19.42
CA ASP A 147 -21.45 5.34 -20.76
C ASP A 147 -20.00 5.02 -21.05
N ASP A 148 -19.05 5.88 -20.66
CA ASP A 148 -17.62 5.66 -20.85
C ASP A 148 -17.15 4.44 -20.05
N LEU A 149 -17.58 4.33 -18.79
CA LEU A 149 -17.19 3.22 -17.94
C LEU A 149 -17.82 1.89 -18.38
N LEU A 150 -19.07 1.92 -18.89
CA LEU A 150 -19.68 0.74 -19.51
C LEU A 150 -18.98 0.37 -20.80
N ALA A 151 -18.47 1.32 -21.58
CA ALA A 151 -17.66 1.04 -22.77
C ALA A 151 -16.33 0.34 -22.41
N LEU A 152 -15.65 0.77 -21.33
CA LEU A 152 -14.47 0.07 -20.79
C LEU A 152 -14.82 -1.37 -20.40
N ALA A 153 -15.96 -1.56 -19.70
CA ALA A 153 -16.41 -2.89 -19.31
C ALA A 153 -16.70 -3.79 -20.50
N LYS A 154 -17.37 -3.28 -21.54
CA LYS A 154 -17.63 -4.00 -22.79
C LYS A 154 -16.35 -4.36 -23.55
N ALA A 155 -15.32 -3.52 -23.46
CA ALA A 155 -14.00 -3.79 -24.02
C ALA A 155 -13.18 -4.82 -23.20
N GLY A 156 -13.76 -5.41 -22.14
CA GLY A 156 -13.10 -6.40 -21.28
C GLY A 156 -12.12 -5.80 -20.24
N LYS A 157 -12.10 -4.48 -20.08
CA LYS A 157 -11.22 -3.76 -19.16
C LYS A 157 -11.82 -3.54 -17.76
N HIS A 158 -12.82 -4.33 -17.42
CA HIS A 158 -13.61 -4.19 -16.18
C HIS A 158 -13.18 -5.11 -15.05
N ALA A 159 -12.30 -6.03 -15.33
CA ALA A 159 -11.93 -7.02 -14.34
C ALA A 159 -11.59 -6.35 -13.01
N ALA A 160 -11.77 -7.04 -11.92
CA ALA A 160 -11.51 -6.61 -10.54
C ALA A 160 -10.04 -6.15 -10.36
N SER A 161 -9.65 -5.12 -11.10
CA SER A 161 -8.30 -4.60 -11.21
C SER A 161 -8.27 -3.14 -10.85
N ASP A 162 -7.39 -2.82 -9.93
CA ASP A 162 -7.21 -1.49 -9.38
C ASP A 162 -6.79 -0.46 -10.46
N TYR A 163 -6.19 -0.93 -11.60
CA TYR A 163 -5.67 -0.02 -12.64
C TYR A 163 -6.73 0.83 -13.35
N VAL A 164 -7.99 0.36 -13.41
CA VAL A 164 -9.10 1.16 -13.95
C VAL A 164 -9.46 2.27 -12.96
N GLU A 165 -9.56 1.94 -11.67
CA GLU A 165 -9.80 2.91 -10.59
C GLU A 165 -8.68 3.96 -10.58
N ASP A 166 -7.41 3.55 -10.62
CA ASP A 166 -6.25 4.43 -10.65
C ASP A 166 -6.28 5.37 -11.85
N ALA A 167 -6.54 4.85 -13.05
CA ALA A 167 -6.60 5.66 -14.27
C ALA A 167 -7.72 6.70 -14.19
N VAL A 168 -8.92 6.27 -13.84
CA VAL A 168 -10.12 7.09 -13.88
C VAL A 168 -10.12 8.13 -12.75
N LEU A 169 -9.88 7.72 -11.51
CA LEU A 169 -9.83 8.63 -10.36
C LEU A 169 -8.54 9.45 -10.32
N GLY A 170 -7.41 8.86 -10.68
CA GLY A 170 -6.13 9.57 -10.76
C GLY A 170 -6.04 10.57 -11.89
N ARG A 171 -6.83 10.40 -12.97
CA ARG A 171 -6.78 11.20 -14.20
C ARG A 171 -5.37 11.24 -14.80
N VAL A 172 -4.64 10.13 -14.69
CA VAL A 172 -3.27 9.95 -15.18
C VAL A 172 -3.16 8.69 -16.04
N THR A 173 -2.10 8.63 -16.84
CA THR A 173 -1.79 7.41 -17.58
C THR A 173 -1.43 6.29 -16.62
N THR A 174 -2.10 5.15 -16.76
CA THR A 174 -1.91 3.98 -15.90
C THR A 174 -1.62 2.75 -16.75
N VAL A 175 -0.61 1.99 -16.35
CA VAL A 175 -0.26 0.68 -16.92
C VAL A 175 -0.76 -0.39 -15.97
N GLY A 176 -1.78 -1.13 -16.39
CA GLY A 176 -2.33 -2.26 -15.64
C GLY A 176 -1.46 -3.49 -15.79
N CYS A 177 -1.11 -4.12 -14.66
CA CYS A 177 -0.26 -5.31 -14.61
C CYS A 177 -0.89 -6.39 -13.72
N ARG A 178 -0.42 -7.63 -13.94
CA ARG A 178 -0.89 -8.81 -13.20
C ARG A 178 0.21 -9.38 -12.31
N ARG A 179 -0.24 -9.97 -11.20
CA ARG A 179 0.60 -10.85 -10.41
C ARG A 179 -0.13 -12.11 -9.97
N CYS A 180 0.61 -13.21 -9.79
CA CYS A 180 0.19 -14.42 -9.11
C CYS A 180 1.13 -14.73 -7.94
N GLY A 181 0.59 -15.43 -6.93
CA GLY A 181 1.34 -15.74 -5.72
C GLY A 181 1.51 -14.53 -4.79
N GLY A 182 2.11 -14.78 -3.66
CA GLY A 182 2.46 -13.77 -2.67
C GLY A 182 3.11 -14.40 -1.46
N GLY A 183 4.38 -14.06 -1.22
CA GLY A 183 5.17 -14.51 -0.09
C GLY A 183 4.98 -13.67 1.17
N LEU A 184 5.48 -14.16 2.30
CA LEU A 184 5.46 -13.47 3.60
C LEU A 184 6.22 -12.13 3.53
N ALA A 185 7.36 -12.10 2.84
CA ALA A 185 8.15 -10.89 2.61
C ALA A 185 7.58 -10.00 1.50
N GLY A 186 6.47 -10.37 0.88
CA GLY A 186 5.86 -9.58 -0.20
C GLY A 186 6.36 -9.92 -1.60
N GLY A 187 7.20 -10.94 -1.76
CA GLY A 187 7.59 -11.45 -3.07
C GLY A 187 6.40 -11.96 -3.87
N VAL A 188 6.49 -11.95 -5.19
CA VAL A 188 5.50 -12.50 -6.12
C VAL A 188 6.11 -13.66 -6.89
N GLU A 189 5.31 -14.68 -7.22
CA GLU A 189 5.80 -15.83 -7.97
C GLU A 189 5.89 -15.52 -9.46
N ILE A 190 4.84 -14.93 -10.01
CA ILE A 190 4.75 -14.53 -11.41
C ILE A 190 4.17 -13.12 -11.48
N SER A 191 4.78 -12.26 -12.28
CA SER A 191 4.27 -10.91 -12.53
C SER A 191 4.75 -10.39 -13.89
N ASN A 192 3.91 -9.58 -14.55
CA ASN A 192 4.28 -8.80 -15.71
C ASN A 192 4.53 -7.31 -15.36
N VAL A 193 4.73 -6.99 -14.08
CA VAL A 193 5.09 -5.62 -13.64
C VAL A 193 6.41 -5.15 -14.26
N PRO A 194 7.48 -5.96 -14.39
CA PRO A 194 8.69 -5.53 -15.08
C PRO A 194 8.41 -5.03 -16.51
N GLN A 195 7.64 -5.78 -17.29
CA GLN A 195 7.23 -5.35 -18.64
C GLN A 195 6.37 -4.08 -18.61
N GLY A 196 5.49 -3.94 -17.60
CA GLY A 196 4.71 -2.72 -17.40
C GLY A 196 5.58 -1.51 -17.08
N VAL A 197 6.65 -1.68 -16.34
CA VAL A 197 7.62 -0.62 -16.03
C VAL A 197 8.44 -0.26 -17.27
N GLU A 198 8.86 -1.22 -18.08
CA GLU A 198 9.51 -0.94 -19.38
C GLU A 198 8.63 -0.06 -20.27
N ILE A 199 7.32 -0.37 -20.36
CA ILE A 199 6.35 0.49 -21.05
C ILE A 199 6.27 1.88 -20.41
N ALA A 200 6.19 1.96 -19.07
CA ALA A 200 6.09 3.23 -18.35
C ALA A 200 7.34 4.11 -18.52
N ASN A 201 8.52 3.51 -18.71
CA ASN A 201 9.75 4.22 -19.02
C ASN A 201 9.65 5.03 -20.33
N ASP A 202 8.96 4.48 -21.35
CA ASP A 202 8.80 5.08 -22.67
C ASP A 202 7.60 6.05 -22.75
N LEU A 203 6.66 5.98 -21.82
CA LEU A 203 5.49 6.88 -21.79
C LEU A 203 5.89 8.28 -21.38
N PRO A 204 5.15 9.33 -21.85
CA PRO A 204 5.28 10.68 -21.31
C PRO A 204 5.05 10.68 -19.80
N GLY A 205 5.90 11.40 -19.08
CA GLY A 205 5.83 11.51 -17.63
C GLY A 205 7.21 11.59 -17.00
N ASP A 206 7.29 12.10 -15.80
CA ASP A 206 8.53 12.42 -15.09
C ASP A 206 8.73 11.61 -13.81
N LEU A 207 7.76 10.77 -13.44
CA LEU A 207 7.79 9.90 -12.27
C LEU A 207 6.95 8.65 -12.51
N ILE A 208 7.42 7.50 -12.04
CA ILE A 208 6.63 6.26 -11.99
C ILE A 208 6.08 6.10 -10.57
N LEU A 209 4.74 5.97 -10.46
CA LEU A 209 4.06 5.63 -9.23
C LEU A 209 3.65 4.16 -9.29
N MET A 210 4.34 3.28 -8.54
CA MET A 210 4.00 1.86 -8.48
C MET A 210 3.00 1.57 -7.38
N GLU A 211 1.91 0.86 -7.68
CA GLU A 211 0.97 0.35 -6.69
C GLU A 211 1.16 -1.14 -6.43
N GLY A 212 1.39 -1.50 -5.16
CA GLY A 212 1.45 -2.89 -4.70
C GLY A 212 0.07 -3.52 -4.56
N SER A 213 0.01 -4.85 -4.52
CA SER A 213 -1.24 -5.60 -4.43
C SER A 213 -1.35 -6.46 -3.17
N GLY A 214 -2.32 -6.17 -2.32
CA GLY A 214 -2.41 -6.82 -1.01
C GLY A 214 -1.18 -6.50 -0.17
N SER A 215 -0.44 -7.51 0.28
CA SER A 215 0.85 -7.37 0.95
C SER A 215 2.05 -7.58 0.01
N ALA A 216 1.81 -7.81 -1.27
CA ALA A 216 2.88 -7.99 -2.26
C ALA A 216 3.49 -6.65 -2.66
N ILE A 217 4.80 -6.69 -2.84
CA ILE A 217 5.64 -5.55 -3.23
C ILE A 217 5.92 -5.71 -4.74
N PRO A 218 5.83 -4.65 -5.54
CA PRO A 218 6.22 -4.71 -6.95
C PRO A 218 7.66 -5.22 -7.11
N PRO A 219 7.93 -6.17 -8.03
CA PRO A 219 9.25 -6.78 -8.19
C PRO A 219 10.23 -5.88 -8.97
N VAL A 220 10.16 -4.59 -8.73
CA VAL A 220 11.01 -3.55 -9.35
C VAL A 220 11.50 -2.62 -8.25
N LEU A 221 12.75 -2.18 -8.36
CA LEU A 221 13.35 -1.25 -7.43
C LEU A 221 12.61 0.09 -7.45
N ALA A 222 12.22 0.57 -6.29
CA ALA A 222 11.67 1.91 -6.11
C ALA A 222 12.65 2.80 -5.33
N ASP A 223 12.71 4.06 -5.72
CA ASP A 223 13.56 5.05 -5.07
C ASP A 223 12.98 5.53 -3.73
N ALA A 224 11.64 5.49 -3.58
CA ALA A 224 10.97 5.74 -2.30
C ALA A 224 9.74 4.85 -2.11
N HIS A 225 9.37 4.58 -0.85
CA HIS A 225 8.23 3.74 -0.49
C HIS A 225 7.28 4.44 0.50
N GLY A 226 6.01 4.52 0.15
CA GLY A 226 4.91 4.80 1.07
C GLY A 226 4.26 3.50 1.52
N LEU A 227 4.12 3.27 2.81
CA LEU A 227 3.49 2.07 3.36
C LEU A 227 2.11 2.41 3.93
N ILE A 228 1.09 1.65 3.51
CA ILE A 228 -0.29 1.81 3.97
C ILE A 228 -0.63 0.73 4.99
N VAL A 229 -1.03 1.16 6.18
CA VAL A 229 -1.35 0.30 7.34
C VAL A 229 -2.73 0.67 7.87
N PRO A 230 -3.74 -0.20 7.85
CA PRO A 230 -5.04 0.14 8.41
C PRO A 230 -5.03 0.02 9.94
N ALA A 231 -5.60 0.97 10.65
CA ALA A 231 -5.73 0.92 12.11
C ALA A 231 -6.58 -0.26 12.60
N SER A 232 -7.35 -0.88 11.70
CA SER A 232 -8.17 -2.06 12.01
C SER A 232 -7.37 -3.34 12.26
N ILE A 233 -6.08 -3.42 11.82
CA ILE A 233 -5.29 -4.65 12.03
C ILE A 233 -5.06 -4.93 13.51
N PRO A 234 -4.96 -6.21 13.92
CA PRO A 234 -4.47 -6.56 15.25
C PRO A 234 -3.04 -6.06 15.46
N LEU A 235 -2.74 -5.50 16.64
CA LEU A 235 -1.41 -4.94 16.94
C LEU A 235 -0.28 -5.97 16.79
N GLU A 236 -0.56 -7.23 17.07
CA GLU A 236 0.40 -8.32 16.89
C GLU A 236 0.87 -8.50 15.44
N TYR A 237 0.10 -8.05 14.44
CA TYR A 237 0.53 -8.09 13.04
C TYR A 237 1.56 -7.02 12.69
N ALA A 238 1.63 -5.94 13.47
CA ALA A 238 2.67 -4.94 13.33
C ALA A 238 4.04 -5.41 13.85
N GLU A 239 4.05 -6.40 14.75
CA GLU A 239 5.26 -6.98 15.32
C GLU A 239 5.67 -8.30 14.64
N GLY A 240 4.70 -9.01 14.03
CA GLY A 240 4.90 -10.31 13.42
C GLY A 240 4.73 -10.32 11.89
N TYR A 241 4.70 -11.51 11.30
CA TYR A 241 4.39 -11.76 9.87
C TYR A 241 5.23 -10.95 8.87
N LEU A 242 6.48 -10.61 9.19
CA LEU A 242 7.36 -9.75 8.40
C LEU A 242 6.77 -8.34 8.11
N ALA A 243 5.87 -7.85 8.97
CA ALA A 243 5.49 -6.44 8.96
C ALA A 243 6.68 -5.52 9.26
N PRO A 244 7.60 -5.83 10.21
CA PRO A 244 8.82 -5.06 10.44
C PRO A 244 9.67 -4.89 9.18
N TYR A 245 9.74 -5.85 8.28
CA TYR A 245 10.42 -5.73 7.00
C TYR A 245 9.84 -4.60 6.15
N ARG A 246 8.50 -4.47 6.07
CA ARG A 246 7.84 -3.39 5.32
C ARG A 246 8.02 -2.04 5.99
N PHE A 247 8.06 -2.00 7.32
CA PHE A 247 8.37 -0.76 8.04
C PHE A 247 9.80 -0.30 7.75
N LEU A 248 10.76 -1.21 7.69
CA LEU A 248 12.14 -0.90 7.32
C LEU A 248 12.27 -0.37 5.89
N LEU A 249 11.45 -0.83 4.96
CA LEU A 249 11.41 -0.33 3.59
C LEU A 249 10.80 1.06 3.46
N ALA A 250 9.91 1.45 4.37
CA ALA A 250 9.09 2.64 4.24
C ALA A 250 9.90 3.94 4.44
N ASP A 251 9.63 4.92 3.61
CA ASP A 251 10.08 6.31 3.76
C ASP A 251 9.03 7.17 4.49
N PHE A 252 7.76 6.78 4.37
CA PHE A 252 6.65 7.29 5.17
C PHE A 252 5.58 6.21 5.34
N VAL A 253 4.73 6.39 6.35
CA VAL A 253 3.62 5.48 6.61
C VAL A 253 2.31 6.26 6.69
N VAL A 254 1.29 5.78 5.99
CA VAL A 254 -0.08 6.27 6.14
C VAL A 254 -0.87 5.24 6.94
N VAL A 255 -1.26 5.61 8.15
CA VAL A 255 -2.18 4.81 8.95
C VAL A 255 -3.60 5.21 8.56
N THR A 256 -4.32 4.30 7.96
CA THR A 256 -5.70 4.53 7.48
C THR A 256 -6.74 4.06 8.48
N LEU A 257 -7.99 4.48 8.33
CA LEU A 257 -9.11 4.10 9.21
C LEU A 257 -8.89 4.49 10.68
N CYS A 258 -8.33 5.69 10.93
CA CYS A 258 -8.01 6.19 12.26
C CYS A 258 -9.23 6.78 12.99
N GLU A 259 -10.37 6.13 12.90
CA GLU A 259 -11.61 6.49 13.62
C GLU A 259 -12.36 5.24 14.07
N GLU A 260 -13.23 5.39 15.05
CA GLU A 260 -14.12 4.30 15.48
C GLU A 260 -15.04 3.86 14.33
N PRO A 261 -15.35 2.58 14.22
CA PRO A 261 -14.97 1.49 15.14
C PRO A 261 -13.63 0.79 14.78
N PHE A 262 -12.89 1.26 13.81
CA PHE A 262 -11.68 0.58 13.26
C PHE A 262 -10.42 0.89 14.06
N GLY A 263 -10.25 2.14 14.45
CA GLY A 263 -9.07 2.65 15.14
C GLY A 263 -9.40 3.56 16.31
N SER A 264 -9.53 3.01 17.52
CA SER A 264 -9.61 3.85 18.73
C SER A 264 -8.34 4.68 18.90
N PRO A 265 -8.39 5.86 19.52
CA PRO A 265 -7.21 6.70 19.74
C PRO A 265 -6.04 5.96 20.40
N SER A 266 -6.33 5.09 21.37
CA SER A 266 -5.32 4.27 22.05
C SER A 266 -4.68 3.25 21.14
N LYS A 267 -5.47 2.57 20.29
CA LYS A 267 -4.98 1.60 19.30
C LYS A 267 -4.11 2.27 18.25
N VAL A 268 -4.55 3.41 17.71
CA VAL A 268 -3.79 4.20 16.72
C VAL A 268 -2.46 4.67 17.31
N SER A 269 -2.46 5.15 18.55
CA SER A 269 -1.23 5.54 19.26
C SER A 269 -0.27 4.37 19.45
N SER A 270 -0.78 3.20 19.88
CA SER A 270 0.03 2.00 20.06
C SER A 270 0.62 1.52 18.73
N LEU A 271 -0.17 1.47 17.66
CA LEU A 271 0.28 1.09 16.32
C LEU A 271 1.37 2.04 15.80
N THR A 272 1.17 3.35 15.95
CA THR A 272 2.15 4.36 15.56
C THR A 272 3.48 4.19 16.30
N SER A 273 3.42 3.90 17.61
CA SER A 273 4.61 3.64 18.43
C SER A 273 5.36 2.38 17.98
N GLN A 274 4.64 1.30 17.65
CA GLN A 274 5.23 0.06 17.13
C GLN A 274 5.92 0.28 15.78
N ILE A 275 5.26 1.02 14.84
CA ILE A 275 5.83 1.38 13.54
C ILE A 275 7.15 2.14 13.73
N ARG A 276 7.16 3.18 14.56
CA ARG A 276 8.38 3.96 14.85
C ARG A 276 9.47 3.12 15.49
N SER A 277 9.10 2.23 16.41
CA SER A 277 10.05 1.32 17.06
C SER A 277 10.72 0.37 16.07
N ALA A 278 9.94 -0.24 15.17
CA ALA A 278 10.46 -1.13 14.13
C ALA A 278 11.36 -0.37 13.15
N TRP A 279 10.97 0.83 12.74
CA TRP A 279 11.71 1.64 11.77
C TRP A 279 13.07 2.16 12.28
N ARG A 280 13.30 2.28 13.58
CA ARG A 280 14.59 2.72 14.14
C ARG A 280 15.79 1.96 13.60
N TYR A 281 15.60 0.75 13.12
CA TYR A 281 16.64 -0.08 12.52
C TYR A 281 16.86 0.18 11.01
N ASN A 282 16.10 1.09 10.39
CA ASN A 282 16.31 1.51 9.00
C ASN A 282 17.69 2.18 8.79
N LYS A 283 18.20 2.87 9.82
CA LYS A 283 19.51 3.55 9.81
C LYS A 283 20.72 2.60 9.72
N ILE A 284 20.51 1.30 9.79
CA ILE A 284 21.56 0.28 9.75
C ILE A 284 22.16 0.13 8.34
N ARG A 285 21.46 0.53 7.29
CA ARG A 285 22.02 0.58 5.93
C ARG A 285 22.98 1.77 5.84
N GLY A 286 24.31 1.50 5.97
CA GLY A 286 25.38 2.49 5.93
C GLY A 286 25.66 3.14 4.57
N ASP A 287 24.76 2.96 3.58
CA ASP A 287 24.89 3.49 2.21
C ASP A 287 24.65 5.01 2.10
N GLY A 288 24.46 5.71 3.21
CA GLY A 288 24.24 7.17 3.24
C GLY A 288 22.89 7.62 2.63
N THR A 289 22.23 6.77 1.86
CA THR A 289 21.07 7.16 1.04
C THR A 289 19.75 7.21 1.82
N ARG A 290 19.70 6.64 3.02
CA ARG A 290 18.48 6.58 3.85
C ARG A 290 18.57 7.32 5.20
N GLY A 291 19.69 7.99 5.49
CA GLY A 291 19.97 8.55 6.82
C GLY A 291 19.73 10.03 7.02
N ASP A 292 19.39 10.81 6.00
CA ASP A 292 19.59 12.27 6.04
C ASP A 292 18.36 13.11 6.40
N SER A 293 17.22 12.52 6.69
CA SER A 293 16.05 13.27 7.14
C SER A 293 15.59 12.82 8.52
N GLY A 294 15.97 13.59 9.54
CA GLY A 294 15.33 13.59 10.86
C GLY A 294 15.27 12.22 11.58
N ASN A 295 15.23 12.25 12.88
CA ASN A 295 15.37 11.06 13.73
C ASN A 295 14.24 10.03 13.71
N GLU A 296 13.13 10.24 12.95
CA GLU A 296 11.95 9.36 12.98
C GLU A 296 11.25 9.27 11.61
N ILE A 297 10.59 8.12 11.35
CA ILE A 297 9.72 7.96 10.19
C ILE A 297 8.50 8.87 10.30
N GLU A 298 8.12 9.47 9.18
CA GLU A 298 6.89 10.24 9.08
C GLU A 298 5.69 9.28 9.06
N VAL A 299 4.82 9.40 10.06
CA VAL A 299 3.58 8.63 10.16
C VAL A 299 2.41 9.58 10.11
N VAL A 300 1.58 9.45 9.09
CA VAL A 300 0.36 10.26 8.88
C VAL A 300 -0.86 9.42 9.20
N ARG A 301 -1.71 9.88 10.10
CA ARG A 301 -2.97 9.24 10.46
C ARG A 301 -4.08 9.79 9.57
N THR A 302 -4.87 8.91 8.97
CA THR A 302 -5.91 9.33 8.03
C THR A 302 -7.22 8.58 8.25
N VAL A 303 -8.29 9.21 7.79
CA VAL A 303 -9.62 8.62 7.60
C VAL A 303 -9.98 8.73 6.12
N PHE A 304 -10.90 7.91 5.64
CA PHE A 304 -11.44 8.06 4.30
C PHE A 304 -12.75 8.83 4.32
N ARG A 305 -12.90 9.75 3.37
CA ARG A 305 -14.13 10.53 3.19
C ARG A 305 -14.66 10.35 1.77
N PRO A 306 -15.88 9.82 1.62
CA PRO A 306 -16.49 9.67 0.31
C PRO A 306 -16.72 11.05 -0.30
N THR A 307 -16.23 11.24 -1.51
CA THR A 307 -16.32 12.50 -2.24
C THR A 307 -16.95 12.23 -3.60
N PRO A 308 -18.18 12.68 -3.85
CA PRO A 308 -18.83 12.58 -5.16
C PRO A 308 -18.03 13.28 -6.25
N THR A 309 -17.96 12.71 -7.45
CA THR A 309 -17.26 13.30 -8.61
C THR A 309 -17.99 14.49 -9.22
N ARG A 310 -19.25 14.67 -8.87
CA ARG A 310 -20.08 15.87 -9.19
C ARG A 310 -21.06 16.14 -8.05
N SER A 311 -21.65 17.34 -8.02
CA SER A 311 -22.56 17.76 -6.93
C SER A 311 -23.76 16.81 -6.78
N VAL A 312 -24.07 16.49 -5.53
CA VAL A 312 -25.27 15.76 -5.10
C VAL A 312 -26.11 16.60 -4.13
N ASP A 313 -25.84 17.90 -4.05
CA ASP A 313 -26.53 18.80 -3.13
C ASP A 313 -28.05 18.81 -3.39
N GLY A 314 -28.82 18.64 -2.32
CA GLY A 314 -30.29 18.54 -2.35
C GLY A 314 -30.84 17.22 -2.88
N ALA A 315 -30.03 16.31 -3.45
CA ALA A 315 -30.49 15.05 -4.02
C ALA A 315 -30.81 13.98 -2.98
N THR A 316 -31.71 13.08 -3.32
CA THR A 316 -31.93 11.82 -2.58
C THR A 316 -31.02 10.73 -3.14
N VAL A 317 -30.12 10.21 -2.29
CA VAL A 317 -29.01 9.36 -2.70
C VAL A 317 -29.11 7.97 -2.09
N PHE A 318 -28.95 6.93 -2.93
CA PHE A 318 -28.62 5.58 -2.50
C PHE A 318 -27.15 5.31 -2.71
N VAL A 319 -26.44 4.84 -1.67
CA VAL A 319 -24.99 4.67 -1.70
C VAL A 319 -24.62 3.21 -1.92
N ALA A 320 -23.69 2.94 -2.85
CA ALA A 320 -23.10 1.62 -3.07
C ALA A 320 -21.59 1.64 -2.82
N THR A 321 -21.12 0.87 -1.85
CA THR A 321 -19.73 0.86 -1.38
C THR A 321 -19.20 -0.54 -1.11
N THR A 322 -17.88 -0.69 -1.10
CA THR A 322 -17.17 -1.87 -0.60
C THR A 322 -16.73 -1.73 0.86
N ALA A 323 -16.97 -0.57 1.48
CA ALA A 323 -16.66 -0.35 2.89
C ALA A 323 -17.43 -1.32 3.80
N PRO A 324 -16.86 -1.73 4.94
CA PRO A 324 -17.58 -2.56 5.91
C PRO A 324 -18.85 -1.86 6.45
N GLU A 325 -19.87 -2.63 6.81
CA GLU A 325 -21.13 -2.10 7.39
C GLU A 325 -20.88 -1.15 8.57
N ALA A 326 -19.86 -1.43 9.38
CA ALA A 326 -19.47 -0.59 10.50
C ALA A 326 -19.03 0.84 10.11
N ALA A 327 -18.72 1.11 8.83
CA ALA A 327 -18.43 2.44 8.32
C ALA A 327 -19.70 3.20 7.86
N GLY A 328 -20.84 2.54 7.77
CA GLY A 328 -22.05 3.08 7.15
C GLY A 328 -22.50 4.42 7.76
N ASP A 329 -22.61 4.50 9.08
CA ASP A 329 -23.03 5.72 9.77
C ASP A 329 -22.09 6.91 9.52
N SER A 330 -20.80 6.67 9.46
CA SER A 330 -19.78 7.71 9.19
C SER A 330 -19.86 8.20 7.75
N ILE A 331 -20.06 7.28 6.80
CA ILE A 331 -20.27 7.59 5.37
C ILE A 331 -21.54 8.44 5.19
N VAL A 332 -22.65 8.00 5.74
CA VAL A 332 -23.95 8.69 5.62
C VAL A 332 -23.86 10.10 6.21
N ARG A 333 -23.31 10.21 7.41
CA ARG A 333 -23.16 11.51 8.08
C ARG A 333 -22.33 12.46 7.25
N HIS A 334 -21.16 12.03 6.79
CA HIS A 334 -20.27 12.86 5.99
C HIS A 334 -20.93 13.36 4.68
N LEU A 335 -21.61 12.46 3.96
CA LEU A 335 -22.32 12.83 2.73
C LEU A 335 -23.43 13.85 2.99
N GLN A 336 -24.17 13.70 4.08
CA GLN A 336 -25.24 14.64 4.42
C GLN A 336 -24.72 16.00 4.90
N GLU A 337 -23.68 16.00 5.73
CA GLU A 337 -23.11 17.22 6.32
C GLU A 337 -22.29 18.03 5.31
N GLU A 338 -21.44 17.37 4.52
CA GLU A 338 -20.46 18.04 3.64
C GLU A 338 -20.96 18.19 2.19
N HIS A 339 -21.86 17.30 1.74
CA HIS A 339 -22.35 17.31 0.36
C HIS A 339 -23.83 17.64 0.21
N GLY A 340 -24.53 17.93 1.32
CA GLY A 340 -25.89 18.44 1.33
C GLY A 340 -26.97 17.49 0.80
N CYS A 341 -26.65 16.22 0.58
CA CYS A 341 -27.60 15.25 0.06
C CYS A 341 -28.42 14.55 1.19
N ARG A 342 -29.51 13.89 0.84
CA ARG A 342 -30.27 13.03 1.72
C ARG A 342 -30.01 11.56 1.39
N VAL A 343 -29.27 10.86 2.21
CA VAL A 343 -29.02 9.42 2.03
C VAL A 343 -30.25 8.63 2.48
N VAL A 344 -30.84 7.87 1.57
CA VAL A 344 -32.05 7.05 1.81
C VAL A 344 -31.73 5.57 2.03
N GLY A 345 -30.49 5.15 1.73
CA GLY A 345 -30.01 3.80 1.95
C GLY A 345 -28.53 3.67 1.56
N ILE A 346 -27.91 2.63 2.06
CA ILE A 346 -26.53 2.26 1.75
C ILE A 346 -26.41 0.75 1.61
N THR A 347 -25.75 0.28 0.54
CA THR A 347 -25.33 -1.10 0.39
C THR A 347 -23.82 -1.24 0.55
N HIS A 348 -23.40 -2.26 1.26
CA HIS A 348 -22.01 -2.69 1.41
C HIS A 348 -21.64 -3.87 0.50
N SER A 349 -22.55 -4.21 -0.41
CA SER A 349 -22.48 -5.41 -1.24
C SER A 349 -21.92 -5.17 -2.64
N LEU A 350 -21.23 -4.05 -2.87
CA LEU A 350 -20.69 -3.68 -4.19
C LEU A 350 -19.77 -4.76 -4.80
N SER A 351 -19.15 -5.59 -3.99
CA SER A 351 -18.33 -6.74 -4.44
C SER A 351 -19.13 -8.04 -4.63
N ASP A 352 -20.41 -8.09 -4.23
CA ASP A 352 -21.31 -9.23 -4.37
C ASP A 352 -22.41 -8.91 -5.40
N ARG A 353 -22.19 -9.37 -6.64
CA ARG A 353 -23.07 -9.08 -7.79
C ARG A 353 -24.54 -9.47 -7.57
N SER A 354 -24.76 -10.61 -6.92
CA SER A 354 -26.11 -11.15 -6.71
C SER A 354 -26.86 -10.34 -5.65
N LYS A 355 -26.20 -10.09 -4.53
CA LYS A 355 -26.77 -9.32 -3.42
C LYS A 355 -26.99 -7.86 -3.83
N LEU A 356 -26.02 -7.26 -4.52
CA LEU A 356 -26.15 -5.90 -5.05
C LEU A 356 -27.38 -5.74 -5.95
N GLY A 357 -27.64 -6.71 -6.86
CA GLY A 357 -28.81 -6.69 -7.73
C GLY A 357 -30.11 -6.62 -6.94
N SER A 358 -30.27 -7.49 -5.94
CA SER A 358 -31.48 -7.52 -5.10
C SER A 358 -31.65 -6.28 -4.21
N GLU A 359 -30.56 -5.64 -3.80
CA GLU A 359 -30.59 -4.43 -2.97
C GLU A 359 -30.88 -3.16 -3.78
N LEU A 360 -30.57 -3.16 -5.09
CA LEU A 360 -30.88 -2.04 -5.99
C LEU A 360 -32.27 -2.11 -6.59
N GLU A 361 -32.92 -3.27 -6.59
CA GLU A 361 -34.27 -3.46 -7.13
C GLU A 361 -35.27 -2.53 -6.43
N GLY A 362 -36.05 -1.76 -7.22
CA GLY A 362 -37.03 -0.80 -6.71
C GLY A 362 -36.47 0.43 -6.01
N MET A 363 -35.19 0.74 -6.21
CA MET A 363 -34.58 1.97 -5.65
C MET A 363 -34.95 3.22 -6.45
N GLY A 364 -35.32 3.10 -7.74
CA GLY A 364 -35.77 4.23 -8.55
C GLY A 364 -36.97 5.00 -7.98
N ASP A 365 -37.82 4.33 -7.20
CA ASP A 365 -38.93 4.97 -6.49
C ASP A 365 -38.52 5.73 -5.22
N LYS A 366 -37.29 5.54 -4.72
CA LYS A 366 -36.82 6.03 -3.40
C LYS A 366 -35.67 7.00 -3.48
N ALA A 367 -34.86 6.92 -4.53
CA ALA A 367 -33.69 7.73 -4.74
C ALA A 367 -33.68 8.37 -6.12
N GLU A 368 -33.00 9.50 -6.27
CA GLU A 368 -32.71 10.16 -7.55
C GLU A 368 -31.34 9.78 -8.08
N VAL A 369 -30.40 9.48 -7.15
CA VAL A 369 -28.99 9.23 -7.45
C VAL A 369 -28.54 7.90 -6.87
N LEU A 370 -27.84 7.10 -7.67
CA LEU A 370 -26.96 6.03 -7.22
C LEU A 370 -25.55 6.58 -7.10
N LEU A 371 -25.06 6.78 -5.87
CA LEU A 371 -23.69 7.18 -5.60
C LEU A 371 -22.83 5.94 -5.37
N CYS A 372 -21.88 5.67 -6.26
CA CYS A 372 -21.18 4.40 -6.34
C CYS A 372 -19.65 4.55 -6.34
N GLU A 373 -18.93 3.71 -5.58
CA GLU A 373 -17.48 3.58 -5.73
C GLU A 373 -17.13 2.98 -7.10
N ILE A 374 -16.00 3.41 -7.70
CA ILE A 374 -15.46 2.80 -8.94
C ILE A 374 -14.65 1.56 -8.56
N LYS A 375 -15.33 0.46 -8.28
CA LYS A 375 -14.70 -0.82 -7.91
C LYS A 375 -15.43 -2.01 -8.50
N ALA A 376 -14.70 -3.09 -8.74
CA ALA A 376 -15.20 -4.44 -9.03
C ALA A 376 -16.51 -4.47 -9.87
N ALA A 377 -17.64 -4.72 -9.21
CA ALA A 377 -18.95 -4.80 -9.82
C ALA A 377 -19.61 -3.44 -10.11
N ALA A 378 -18.96 -2.33 -9.74
CA ALA A 378 -19.55 -1.00 -9.91
C ALA A 378 -19.82 -0.67 -11.38
N ILE A 379 -18.86 -0.95 -12.24
CA ILE A 379 -18.94 -0.52 -13.65
C ILE A 379 -20.02 -1.32 -14.41
N ASP A 380 -19.96 -2.66 -14.32
CA ASP A 380 -20.82 -3.50 -15.16
C ASP A 380 -22.19 -3.85 -14.52
N VAL A 381 -22.27 -3.91 -13.20
CA VAL A 381 -23.50 -4.27 -12.48
C VAL A 381 -24.19 -3.04 -11.91
N ALA A 382 -23.54 -2.32 -10.99
CA ALA A 382 -24.19 -1.20 -10.32
C ALA A 382 -24.60 -0.10 -11.30
N THR A 383 -23.71 0.24 -12.25
CA THR A 383 -24.01 1.28 -13.24
C THR A 383 -25.21 0.89 -14.11
N ARG A 384 -25.23 -0.36 -14.63
CA ARG A 384 -26.32 -0.82 -15.47
C ARG A 384 -27.63 -0.87 -14.70
N LEU A 385 -27.64 -1.48 -13.52
CA LEU A 385 -28.84 -1.57 -12.70
C LEU A 385 -29.35 -0.20 -12.27
N GLY A 386 -28.46 0.73 -11.90
CA GLY A 386 -28.85 2.09 -11.56
C GLY A 386 -29.54 2.81 -12.74
N LEU A 387 -28.99 2.67 -13.95
CA LEU A 387 -29.60 3.22 -15.15
C LEU A 387 -30.95 2.54 -15.49
N ASP A 388 -31.04 1.22 -15.33
CA ASP A 388 -32.28 0.45 -15.58
C ASP A 388 -33.40 0.85 -14.59
N GLU A 389 -33.05 1.21 -13.35
CA GLU A 389 -33.95 1.77 -12.32
C GLU A 389 -34.24 3.27 -12.53
N GLY A 390 -33.66 3.92 -13.54
CA GLY A 390 -33.85 5.33 -13.82
C GLY A 390 -33.09 6.29 -12.92
N LEU A 391 -32.10 5.79 -12.18
CA LEU A 391 -31.25 6.59 -11.29
C LEU A 391 -30.17 7.34 -12.09
N ASP A 392 -29.84 8.55 -11.64
CA ASP A 392 -28.62 9.23 -12.07
C ASP A 392 -27.41 8.58 -11.39
N VAL A 393 -26.52 7.96 -12.16
CA VAL A 393 -25.34 7.28 -11.60
C VAL A 393 -24.18 8.27 -11.47
N ILE A 394 -23.80 8.52 -10.23
CA ILE A 394 -22.65 9.36 -9.87
C ILE A 394 -21.60 8.48 -9.17
N TYR A 395 -20.35 8.66 -9.56
CA TYR A 395 -19.26 7.95 -8.89
C TYR A 395 -18.69 8.76 -7.74
N MET A 396 -18.07 8.07 -6.79
CA MET A 396 -17.37 8.70 -5.68
C MET A 396 -15.97 8.12 -5.50
N ASP A 397 -15.08 8.97 -5.04
CA ASP A 397 -13.75 8.62 -4.54
C ASP A 397 -13.77 8.57 -3.02
N ASN A 398 -12.85 7.83 -2.43
CA ASN A 398 -12.59 7.81 -1.00
C ASN A 398 -11.30 8.58 -0.70
N LEU A 399 -11.41 9.89 -0.46
CA LEU A 399 -10.25 10.74 -0.21
C LEU A 399 -9.64 10.48 1.17
N PRO A 400 -8.32 10.20 1.27
CA PRO A 400 -7.63 10.16 2.55
C PRO A 400 -7.48 11.58 3.10
N GLN A 401 -8.00 11.80 4.29
CA GLN A 401 -7.86 13.07 5.03
C GLN A 401 -7.06 12.84 6.30
N GLY A 402 -6.06 13.71 6.53
CA GLY A 402 -5.30 13.70 7.78
C GLY A 402 -6.15 14.03 9.00
N VAL A 403 -5.89 13.37 10.11
CA VAL A 403 -6.56 13.65 11.40
C VAL A 403 -5.62 14.38 12.34
N ASP A 404 -6.18 15.18 13.25
CA ASP A 404 -5.42 15.93 14.28
C ASP A 404 -4.28 16.79 13.72
N GLY A 405 -4.44 17.35 12.52
CA GLY A 405 -3.45 18.21 11.87
C GLY A 405 -2.33 17.48 11.14
N ASP A 406 -2.43 16.17 10.96
CA ASP A 406 -1.49 15.40 10.15
C ASP A 406 -1.60 15.84 8.67
N ASP A 407 -0.46 16.15 8.03
CA ASP A 407 -0.37 16.70 6.68
C ASP A 407 0.16 15.65 5.69
N LEU A 408 -0.77 14.91 5.06
CA LEU A 408 -0.44 13.92 4.04
C LEU A 408 0.18 14.55 2.78
N GLU A 409 -0.27 15.76 2.41
CA GLU A 409 0.21 16.44 1.20
C GLU A 409 1.70 16.73 1.30
N SER A 410 2.15 17.36 2.38
CA SER A 410 3.56 17.66 2.59
C SER A 410 4.45 16.41 2.64
N VAL A 411 3.96 15.32 3.25
CA VAL A 411 4.70 14.06 3.33
C VAL A 411 4.88 13.43 1.94
N VAL A 412 3.83 13.44 1.12
CA VAL A 412 3.90 12.92 -0.26
C VAL A 412 4.86 13.74 -1.13
N VAL A 413 4.84 15.06 -1.01
CA VAL A 413 5.76 15.94 -1.77
C VAL A 413 7.21 15.62 -1.41
N ARG A 414 7.55 15.54 -0.10
CA ARG A 414 8.89 15.15 0.34
C ARG A 414 9.30 13.75 -0.11
N ALA A 415 8.36 12.81 -0.17
CA ALA A 415 8.65 11.47 -0.67
C ALA A 415 8.98 11.45 -2.16
N ALA A 416 8.29 12.27 -2.97
CA ALA A 416 8.60 12.42 -4.39
C ALA A 416 9.97 13.11 -4.60
N GLU A 417 10.29 14.16 -3.83
CA GLU A 417 11.60 14.81 -3.84
C GLU A 417 12.73 13.83 -3.45
N ARG A 418 12.47 12.97 -2.47
CA ARG A 418 13.40 11.90 -2.07
C ARG A 418 13.59 10.87 -3.18
N ALA A 419 12.51 10.50 -3.88
CA ALA A 419 12.62 9.62 -5.04
C ALA A 419 13.49 10.24 -6.13
N ASP A 420 13.30 11.53 -6.44
CA ASP A 420 14.14 12.27 -7.40
C ASP A 420 15.63 12.28 -7.01
N ALA A 421 15.93 12.52 -5.74
CA ALA A 421 17.31 12.57 -5.24
C ALA A 421 17.99 11.20 -5.37
N ARG A 422 17.35 10.13 -4.89
CA ARG A 422 17.92 8.78 -4.94
C ARG A 422 18.02 8.25 -6.37
N PHE A 423 17.07 8.59 -7.23
CA PHE A 423 17.18 8.24 -8.64
C PHE A 423 18.41 8.86 -9.28
N ARG A 424 18.68 10.15 -9.03
CA ARG A 424 19.89 10.83 -9.54
C ARG A 424 21.17 10.15 -9.03
N GLU A 425 21.23 9.84 -7.74
CA GLU A 425 22.38 9.14 -7.15
C GLU A 425 22.59 7.77 -7.80
N ARG A 426 21.53 6.98 -7.97
CA ARG A 426 21.58 5.63 -8.56
C ARG A 426 21.91 5.65 -10.04
N SER A 427 21.33 6.57 -10.81
CA SER A 427 21.52 6.66 -12.26
C SER A 427 22.82 7.36 -12.69
N GLY A 428 23.55 7.97 -11.74
CA GLY A 428 24.73 8.79 -12.03
C GLY A 428 24.41 10.08 -12.80
N ALA A 429 23.15 10.48 -12.85
CA ALA A 429 22.71 11.73 -13.44
C ALA A 429 22.98 12.90 -12.48
N SER A 430 23.99 13.70 -12.80
CA SER A 430 24.37 14.91 -12.07
C SER A 430 23.50 16.12 -12.42
#